data_be19d93bc7c9e595e52402b31457ea26
#
_entry.id   be19d93bc7c9e595e52402b31457ea26
#
_cell.length_a   1.000
_cell.length_b   1.000
_cell.length_c   1.000
_cell.angle_alpha   90.00
_cell.angle_beta   90.00
_cell.angle_gamma   90.00
#
_symmetry.space_group_name_H-M   'P 1'
#
loop_
_entity.id
_entity.type
_entity.pdbx_description
1 polymer ?
#
loop_
_entity_poly.entity_id
_entity_poly.type
_entity_poly.pdbx_seq_one_letter_code
_entity_poly.pdbx_strand_id
1 'polypeptide(L)'
;MQDNVEEKIVGTSYVPNLPSFEAYQGSIGVANGVAVKTCRGLVVPEPSTAFNSQAIAVYIELTDGTAQRIGYLARHSTLASQIKGKTSALISVTNYASVGLSDSFKLVQIG
;
A
#
# COMPACT_ATOMS: atom_id res chain seq x y z
N MET A 1 -1.88 -13.05 15.22
CA MET A 1 -2.44 -13.80 14.07
C MET A 1 -2.52 -12.87 12.88
N GLN A 2 -2.10 -13.35 11.74
CA GLN A 2 -2.14 -12.57 10.51
C GLN A 2 -3.38 -12.91 9.72
N ASP A 3 -4.02 -11.90 9.18
CA ASP A 3 -5.19 -12.07 8.34
C ASP A 3 -4.84 -11.77 6.89
N ASN A 4 -5.18 -12.69 6.02
CA ASN A 4 -5.07 -12.48 4.59
C ASN A 4 -6.22 -11.59 4.14
N VAL A 5 -5.88 -10.55 3.42
CA VAL A 5 -6.86 -9.64 2.85
C VAL A 5 -6.47 -9.38 1.40
N GLU A 6 -7.40 -8.86 0.63
CA GLU A 6 -7.09 -8.46 -0.73
C GLU A 6 -7.87 -7.20 -0.99
N GLU A 7 -7.23 -6.07 -0.74
CA GLU A 7 -7.89 -4.78 -0.86
C GLU A 7 -7.03 -3.81 -1.64
N LYS A 8 -7.63 -3.21 -2.64
CA LYS A 8 -6.94 -2.23 -3.48
C LYS A 8 -6.63 -0.98 -2.65
N ILE A 9 -5.41 -0.49 -2.79
CA ILE A 9 -4.99 0.77 -2.18
C ILE A 9 -5.39 1.89 -3.14
N VAL A 10 -6.07 2.90 -2.63
CA VAL A 10 -6.62 3.99 -3.43
C VAL A 10 -5.89 5.30 -3.16
N GLY A 11 -6.13 6.29 -4.02
CA GLY A 11 -5.54 7.61 -3.84
C GLY A 11 -4.08 7.72 -4.19
N THR A 12 -3.52 6.71 -4.87
CA THR A 12 -2.10 6.73 -5.25
C THR A 12 -1.77 7.89 -6.18
N SER A 13 -2.70 8.30 -7.03
CA SER A 13 -2.49 9.43 -7.94
C SER A 13 -2.38 10.76 -7.22
N TYR A 14 -2.82 10.83 -5.96
CA TYR A 14 -2.72 12.05 -5.16
C TYR A 14 -1.47 12.10 -4.30
N VAL A 15 -0.65 11.05 -4.33
CA VAL A 15 0.59 11.03 -3.56
C VAL A 15 1.70 11.61 -4.44
N PRO A 16 2.32 12.72 -4.03
CA PRO A 16 3.40 13.31 -4.82
C PRO A 16 4.67 12.47 -4.71
N ASN A 17 5.45 12.48 -5.78
CA ASN A 17 6.80 11.91 -5.78
C ASN A 17 6.85 10.41 -5.44
N LEU A 18 5.91 9.63 -5.98
CA LEU A 18 6.00 8.17 -5.84
C LEU A 18 7.33 7.70 -6.44
N PRO A 19 8.08 6.85 -5.72
CA PRO A 19 9.34 6.34 -6.24
C PRO A 19 9.11 5.37 -7.39
N SER A 20 10.16 5.05 -8.12
CA SER A 20 10.09 4.03 -9.15
C SER A 20 9.90 2.64 -8.51
N PHE A 21 9.42 1.69 -9.31
CA PHE A 21 9.18 0.33 -8.83
C PHE A 21 10.41 -0.28 -8.17
N GLU A 22 11.60 0.03 -8.68
CA GLU A 22 12.87 -0.50 -8.17
C GLU A 22 13.21 -0.02 -6.76
N ALA A 23 12.64 1.09 -6.33
CA ALA A 23 12.94 1.65 -5.01
C ALA A 23 12.21 0.93 -3.88
N TYR A 24 11.19 0.14 -4.18
CA TYR A 24 10.47 -0.61 -3.16
C TYR A 24 11.28 -1.83 -2.75
N GLN A 25 11.35 -2.08 -1.44
CA GLN A 25 12.05 -3.24 -0.91
C GLN A 25 11.07 -4.39 -0.73
N GLY A 26 11.33 -5.50 -1.41
CA GLY A 26 10.46 -6.65 -1.31
C GLY A 26 10.94 -7.81 -2.17
N SER A 27 10.24 -8.93 -2.02
CA SER A 27 10.51 -10.13 -2.81
C SER A 27 9.84 -10.01 -4.17
N ILE A 28 10.60 -10.24 -5.24
CA ILE A 28 10.09 -10.13 -6.60
C ILE A 28 9.57 -11.47 -7.09
N GLY A 29 8.38 -11.45 -7.69
CA GLY A 29 7.83 -12.56 -8.43
C GLY A 29 7.27 -12.06 -9.74
N VAL A 30 6.59 -12.95 -10.46
CA VAL A 30 5.96 -12.61 -11.74
C VAL A 30 4.52 -13.10 -11.70
N ALA A 31 3.61 -12.22 -12.09
CA ALA A 31 2.19 -12.56 -12.22
C ALA A 31 1.72 -12.04 -13.59
N ASN A 32 1.18 -12.93 -14.42
CA ASN A 32 0.70 -12.59 -15.76
C ASN A 32 1.76 -11.88 -16.60
N GLY A 33 3.03 -12.30 -16.44
CA GLY A 33 4.14 -11.73 -17.19
C GLY A 33 4.65 -10.39 -16.69
N VAL A 34 4.13 -9.90 -15.57
CA VAL A 34 4.51 -8.59 -15.01
C VAL A 34 5.18 -8.80 -13.66
N ALA A 35 6.24 -8.05 -13.40
CA ALA A 35 6.94 -8.12 -12.12
C ALA A 35 6.07 -7.61 -10.98
N VAL A 36 6.06 -8.34 -9.87
CA VAL A 36 5.31 -8.00 -8.67
C VAL A 36 6.23 -8.15 -7.46
N LYS A 37 6.25 -7.16 -6.60
CA LYS A 37 6.97 -7.22 -5.33
C LYS A 37 6.00 -7.42 -4.18
N THR A 38 6.38 -8.26 -3.22
CA THR A 38 5.68 -8.33 -1.94
C THR A 38 6.54 -7.57 -0.93
N CYS A 39 5.99 -6.48 -0.44
CA CYS A 39 6.73 -5.51 0.36
C CYS A 39 6.14 -5.41 1.77
N ARG A 40 6.99 -5.05 2.73
CA ARG A 40 6.53 -4.73 4.07
C ARG A 40 6.06 -3.29 4.12
N GLY A 41 5.02 -3.04 4.90
CA GLY A 41 4.52 -1.70 5.08
C GLY A 41 3.77 -1.53 6.37
N LEU A 42 3.14 -0.38 6.50
CA LEU A 42 2.33 -0.03 7.66
C LEU A 42 1.03 0.57 7.19
N VAL A 43 -0.03 0.28 7.95
CA VAL A 43 -1.29 1.00 7.82
C VAL A 43 -1.45 1.85 9.07
N VAL A 44 -1.71 3.13 8.89
CA VAL A 44 -1.70 4.11 9.98
C VAL A 44 -2.91 5.02 9.87
N PRO A 45 -3.76 5.11 10.92
CA PRO A 45 -4.81 6.10 10.92
C PRO A 45 -4.21 7.50 10.79
N GLU A 46 -4.59 8.20 9.76
CA GLU A 46 -4.02 9.51 9.45
C GLU A 46 -5.12 10.39 8.89
N PRO A 47 -5.98 10.95 9.77
CA PRO A 47 -7.11 11.74 9.33
C PRO A 47 -6.67 12.90 8.44
N SER A 48 -7.41 13.10 7.37
CA SER A 48 -7.12 14.16 6.41
C SER A 48 -8.42 14.81 5.99
N THR A 49 -8.51 16.11 6.18
CA THR A 49 -9.70 16.87 5.75
C THR A 49 -9.80 16.95 4.23
N ALA A 50 -8.68 16.81 3.55
CA ALA A 50 -8.65 16.87 2.08
C ALA A 50 -9.15 15.58 1.44
N PHE A 51 -9.00 14.44 2.11
CA PHE A 51 -9.38 13.14 1.58
C PHE A 51 -10.53 12.52 2.36
N ASN A 52 -10.34 12.32 3.65
CA ASN A 52 -11.30 11.64 4.51
C ASN A 52 -10.91 11.87 5.96
N SER A 53 -11.86 12.27 6.81
CA SER A 53 -11.58 12.49 8.22
C SER A 53 -11.19 11.22 8.97
N GLN A 54 -11.46 10.05 8.35
CA GLN A 54 -11.11 8.75 8.93
C GLN A 54 -10.12 7.99 8.04
N ALA A 55 -9.29 8.72 7.32
CA ALA A 55 -8.36 8.11 6.39
C ALA A 55 -7.34 7.20 7.09
N ILE A 56 -7.07 6.06 6.47
CA ILE A 56 -6.01 5.15 6.89
C ILE A 56 -4.95 5.20 5.81
N ALA A 57 -3.80 5.76 6.13
CA ALA A 57 -2.70 5.86 5.18
C ALA A 57 -1.94 4.54 5.09
N VAL A 58 -1.43 4.24 3.92
CA VAL A 58 -0.62 3.04 3.68
C VAL A 58 0.79 3.48 3.32
N TYR A 59 1.75 2.97 4.09
CA TYR A 59 3.18 3.23 3.88
C TYR A 59 3.86 1.94 3.45
N ILE A 60 4.95 2.08 2.70
CA ILE A 60 5.73 0.94 2.22
C ILE A 60 7.21 1.21 2.47
N GLU A 61 7.96 0.16 2.77
CA GLU A 61 9.40 0.27 3.03
C GLU A 61 10.17 0.35 1.72
N LEU A 62 11.13 1.27 1.67
CA LEU A 62 12.00 1.46 0.52
C LEU A 62 13.37 0.85 0.77
N THR A 63 14.13 0.66 -0.30
CA THR A 63 15.46 0.05 -0.23
C THR A 63 16.46 0.87 0.60
N ASP A 64 16.21 2.15 0.80
CA ASP A 64 17.07 3.01 1.63
C ASP A 64 16.70 2.96 3.11
N GLY A 65 15.73 2.14 3.50
CA GLY A 65 15.30 2.01 4.88
C GLY A 65 14.22 2.98 5.33
N THR A 66 13.83 3.91 4.48
CA THR A 66 12.74 4.84 4.80
C THR A 66 11.40 4.23 4.44
N ALA A 67 10.31 4.85 4.90
CA ALA A 67 8.97 4.49 4.54
C ALA A 67 8.34 5.62 3.73
N GLN A 68 7.60 5.25 2.70
CA GLN A 68 6.93 6.20 1.81
C GLN A 68 5.44 5.93 1.81
N ARG A 69 4.64 6.97 1.99
CA ARG A 69 3.20 6.86 1.82
C ARG A 69 2.88 6.64 0.36
N ILE A 70 2.08 5.61 0.06
CA ILE A 70 1.72 5.27 -1.31
C ILE A 70 0.23 5.45 -1.61
N GLY A 71 -0.58 5.60 -0.59
CA GLY A 71 -2.01 5.78 -0.78
C GLY A 71 -2.77 5.57 0.51
N TYR A 72 -4.03 5.19 0.37
CA TYR A 72 -4.96 5.04 1.49
C TYR A 72 -5.82 3.80 1.30
N LEU A 73 -6.41 3.32 2.39
CA LEU A 73 -7.49 2.34 2.30
C LEU A 73 -8.75 3.06 1.81
N ALA A 74 -9.61 2.33 1.09
CA ALA A 74 -10.84 2.89 0.58
C ALA A 74 -11.75 3.34 1.74
N ARG A 75 -12.55 4.39 1.51
CA ARG A 75 -13.46 4.95 2.53
C ARG A 75 -14.38 3.90 3.14
N HIS A 76 -14.78 2.92 2.35
CA HIS A 76 -15.73 1.89 2.77
C HIS A 76 -15.04 0.60 3.19
N SER A 77 -13.74 0.64 3.44
CA SER A 77 -12.99 -0.54 3.85
C SER A 77 -13.48 -1.04 5.20
N THR A 78 -13.80 -2.33 5.27
CA THR A 78 -14.16 -2.95 6.55
C THR A 78 -12.94 -3.08 7.45
N LEU A 79 -11.74 -2.95 6.90
CA LEU A 79 -10.50 -3.06 7.68
C LEU A 79 -10.27 -1.83 8.54
N ALA A 80 -10.82 -0.68 8.17
CA ALA A 80 -10.57 0.57 8.89
C ALA A 80 -10.95 0.46 10.37
N SER A 81 -12.01 -0.29 10.68
CA SER A 81 -12.44 -0.46 12.06
C SER A 81 -11.52 -1.39 12.87
N GLN A 82 -10.70 -2.18 12.19
CA GLN A 82 -9.79 -3.15 12.81
C GLN A 82 -8.42 -2.58 13.07
N ILE A 83 -8.09 -1.46 12.44
CA ILE A 83 -6.77 -0.86 12.54
C ILE A 83 -6.79 0.19 13.62
N LYS A 84 -6.03 -0.05 14.69
CA LYS A 84 -5.90 0.86 15.82
C LYS A 84 -4.42 1.16 16.00
N GLY A 85 -4.03 2.36 15.57
CA GLY A 85 -2.63 2.72 15.60
C GLY A 85 -1.86 2.09 14.44
N LYS A 86 -0.54 2.11 14.53
CA LYS A 86 0.32 1.58 13.47
C LYS A 86 0.24 0.06 13.44
N THR A 87 -0.09 -0.49 12.29
CA THR A 87 -0.22 -1.93 12.11
C THR A 87 0.63 -2.37 10.93
N SER A 88 1.42 -3.41 11.13
CA SER A 88 2.24 -4.00 10.05
C SER A 88 1.36 -4.64 8.99
N ALA A 89 1.82 -4.59 7.76
CA ALA A 89 1.08 -5.14 6.65
C ALA A 89 2.03 -5.64 5.55
N LEU A 90 1.51 -6.48 4.68
CA LEU A 90 2.19 -6.84 3.44
C LEU A 90 1.43 -6.23 2.29
N ILE A 91 2.16 -5.68 1.35
CA ILE A 91 1.61 -4.94 0.22
C ILE A 91 2.18 -5.50 -1.06
N SER A 92 1.31 -5.81 -2.01
CA SER A 92 1.71 -6.24 -3.33
C SER A 92 1.84 -5.02 -4.23
N VAL A 93 3.00 -4.87 -4.88
CA VAL A 93 3.25 -3.79 -5.82
C VAL A 93 3.53 -4.39 -7.18
N THR A 94 2.64 -4.15 -8.13
CA THR A 94 2.84 -4.55 -9.51
C THR A 94 3.59 -3.43 -10.23
N ASN A 95 4.48 -3.78 -11.14
CA ASN A 95 5.24 -2.76 -11.87
C ASN A 95 4.29 -1.82 -12.61
N TYR A 96 4.13 -0.62 -12.05
CA TYR A 96 3.15 0.32 -12.57
C TYR A 96 3.55 1.00 -13.87
N ALA A 97 4.79 0.83 -14.30
CA ALA A 97 5.18 1.23 -15.64
C ALA A 97 4.49 0.35 -16.70
N SER A 98 4.07 -0.86 -16.30
CA SER A 98 3.40 -1.80 -17.19
C SER A 98 1.88 -1.75 -17.09
N VAL A 99 1.33 -1.53 -15.88
CA VAL A 99 -0.12 -1.66 -15.66
C VAL A 99 -0.80 -0.39 -15.19
N GLY A 100 -0.05 0.68 -14.94
CA GLY A 100 -0.59 1.94 -14.43
C GLY A 100 -0.73 1.95 -12.92
N LEU A 101 -0.86 3.15 -12.35
CA LEU A 101 -0.87 3.34 -10.91
C LEU A 101 -2.12 2.80 -10.22
N SER A 102 -3.27 2.95 -10.87
CA SER A 102 -4.55 2.64 -10.20
C SER A 102 -4.70 1.18 -9.80
N ASP A 103 -4.00 0.26 -10.48
CA ASP A 103 -4.12 -1.17 -10.23
C ASP A 103 -2.85 -1.80 -9.69
N SER A 104 -1.88 -0.98 -9.26
CA SER A 104 -0.56 -1.48 -8.93
C SER A 104 -0.38 -1.84 -7.46
N PHE A 105 -1.13 -1.24 -6.57
CA PHE A 105 -0.92 -1.41 -5.13
C PHE A 105 -2.12 -2.12 -4.51
N LYS A 106 -1.82 -3.17 -3.75
CA LYS A 106 -2.86 -3.97 -3.11
C LYS A 106 -2.39 -4.41 -1.73
N LEU A 107 -3.23 -4.18 -0.72
CA LEU A 107 -2.99 -4.70 0.62
C LEU A 107 -3.35 -6.18 0.62
N VAL A 108 -2.40 -7.04 0.99
CA VAL A 108 -2.61 -8.49 0.91
C VAL A 108 -2.59 -9.18 2.26
N GLN A 109 -2.07 -8.55 3.29
CA GLN A 109 -2.03 -9.16 4.62
C GLN A 109 -1.89 -8.08 5.69
N ILE A 110 -2.59 -8.25 6.81
CA ILE A 110 -2.45 -7.44 8.01
C ILE A 110 -1.89 -8.33 9.11
N GLY A 111 -0.99 -7.79 9.85
CA GLY A 111 -0.38 -8.51 10.95
C GLY A 111 0.96 -7.94 11.32
#